data_a2d1bb50b269f89e9f3a5899085257dc
#
_entry.id   a2d1bb50b269f89e9f3a5899085257dc
#
_cell.length_a   1.000
_cell.length_b   1.000
_cell.length_c   1.000
_cell.angle_alpha   90.00
_cell.angle_beta   90.00
_cell.angle_gamma   90.00
#
_symmetry.space_group_name_H-M   'P 1'
#
loop_
_entity.id
_entity.type
_entity.pdbx_description
1 polymer ?
#
loop_
_entity_poly.entity_id
_entity_poly.type
_entity_poly.pdbx_seq_one_letter_code
_entity_poly.pdbx_strand_id
1 'polypeptide(L)'
;MSRPPTLDAAPDGASAARFTTIATDVWEPLQRYLRRRANPDDVDDMAAETLTVMWRRLDDIPAGVEIPWCYSIARRCLANHRRGHARRRNLIERITGRNDATMTRAPDPASTIDDTDPALHLALAQLSADDRELLTLWAWEQLSVTEIAVALDATVNTVSVRLRRARQRLVAHLDGATDTACHIAAPAGHKDDGRTQETPR
;
A
#
# COMPACT_ATOMS: atom_id res chain seq x y z
N MET A 1 -5.73 35.75 6.31
CA MET A 1 -7.16 35.74 5.99
C MET A 1 -7.32 35.05 4.65
N SER A 2 -7.55 33.74 4.65
CA SER A 2 -7.72 32.95 3.43
C SER A 2 -9.18 33.03 2.98
N ARG A 3 -9.36 33.47 1.75
CA ARG A 3 -10.66 33.61 1.09
C ARG A 3 -11.29 32.20 0.95
N PRO A 4 -12.56 31.99 1.32
CA PRO A 4 -13.23 30.71 1.09
C PRO A 4 -13.34 30.45 -0.42
N PRO A 5 -13.21 29.18 -0.88
CA PRO A 5 -13.38 28.87 -2.29
C PRO A 5 -14.83 29.15 -2.69
N THR A 6 -15.01 29.99 -3.72
CA THR A 6 -16.29 30.24 -4.36
C THR A 6 -16.73 28.98 -5.12
N LEU A 7 -17.76 28.33 -4.65
CA LEU A 7 -18.29 27.05 -5.13
C LEU A 7 -19.21 27.21 -6.36
N ASP A 8 -19.16 28.31 -7.09
CA ASP A 8 -20.22 28.63 -8.09
C ASP A 8 -19.73 29.35 -9.35
N ALA A 9 -18.58 28.88 -9.90
CA ALA A 9 -18.27 29.20 -11.29
C ALA A 9 -18.30 27.88 -12.07
N ALA A 10 -19.17 27.78 -13.07
CA ALA A 10 -19.07 26.73 -14.07
C ALA A 10 -17.62 26.72 -14.60
N PRO A 11 -16.97 25.54 -14.71
CA PRO A 11 -15.58 25.47 -15.13
C PRO A 11 -15.45 26.16 -16.48
N ASP A 12 -14.49 27.07 -16.62
CA ASP A 12 -14.15 27.58 -17.92
C ASP A 12 -13.67 26.41 -18.80
N GLY A 13 -13.88 26.47 -20.12
CA GLY A 13 -13.55 25.38 -21.00
C GLY A 13 -12.07 24.95 -20.92
N ALA A 14 -11.19 25.88 -20.50
CA ALA A 14 -9.76 25.62 -20.34
C ALA A 14 -9.47 24.74 -19.10
N SER A 15 -10.12 25.03 -17.96
CA SER A 15 -10.00 24.21 -16.75
C SER A 15 -10.56 22.79 -16.96
N ALA A 16 -11.70 22.67 -17.67
CA ALA A 16 -12.26 21.37 -18.01
C ALA A 16 -11.33 20.56 -18.94
N ALA A 17 -10.76 21.18 -19.96
CA ALA A 17 -9.82 20.53 -20.86
C ALA A 17 -8.53 20.08 -20.13
N ARG A 18 -7.95 20.95 -19.28
CA ARG A 18 -6.77 20.63 -18.47
C ARG A 18 -7.06 19.44 -17.54
N PHE A 19 -8.19 19.45 -16.85
CA PHE A 19 -8.57 18.35 -15.97
C PHE A 19 -8.76 17.04 -16.72
N THR A 20 -9.42 17.09 -17.89
CA THR A 20 -9.62 15.89 -18.73
C THR A 20 -8.28 15.25 -19.10
N THR A 21 -7.30 16.06 -19.50
CA THR A 21 -5.94 15.58 -19.81
C THR A 21 -5.33 14.91 -18.57
N ILE A 22 -5.30 15.59 -17.43
CA ILE A 22 -4.74 15.07 -16.18
C ILE A 22 -5.47 13.79 -15.76
N ALA A 23 -6.81 13.79 -15.79
CA ALA A 23 -7.60 12.63 -15.39
C ALA A 23 -7.33 11.41 -16.27
N THR A 24 -7.14 11.63 -17.58
CA THR A 24 -6.76 10.55 -18.51
C THR A 24 -5.39 9.97 -18.18
N ASP A 25 -4.40 10.82 -17.90
CA ASP A 25 -3.03 10.39 -17.62
C ASP A 25 -2.91 9.66 -16.28
N VAL A 26 -3.67 10.10 -15.25
CA VAL A 26 -3.59 9.51 -13.90
C VAL A 26 -4.53 8.32 -13.71
N TRP A 27 -5.51 8.10 -14.59
CA TRP A 27 -6.56 7.10 -14.38
C TRP A 27 -6.03 5.69 -14.14
N GLU A 28 -5.26 5.16 -15.08
CA GLU A 28 -4.75 3.80 -14.98
C GLU A 28 -3.72 3.63 -13.85
N PRO A 29 -2.75 4.54 -13.67
CA PRO A 29 -1.90 4.55 -12.48
C PRO A 29 -2.69 4.56 -11.16
N LEU A 30 -3.73 5.40 -11.05
CA LEU A 30 -4.58 5.49 -9.86
C LEU A 30 -5.32 4.18 -9.59
N GLN A 31 -5.91 3.58 -10.63
CA GLN A 31 -6.59 2.29 -10.52
C GLN A 31 -5.65 1.19 -9.99
N ARG A 32 -4.44 1.08 -10.56
CA ARG A 32 -3.44 0.11 -10.09
C ARG A 32 -3.02 0.36 -8.64
N TYR A 33 -2.81 1.64 -8.30
CA TYR A 33 -2.47 2.05 -6.94
C TYR A 33 -3.54 1.65 -5.92
N LEU A 34 -4.82 1.91 -6.24
CA LEU A 34 -5.96 1.63 -5.37
C LEU A 34 -6.24 0.14 -5.23
N ARG A 35 -6.17 -0.65 -6.33
CA ARG A 35 -6.38 -2.11 -6.30
C ARG A 35 -5.41 -2.82 -5.35
N ARG A 36 -4.22 -2.31 -5.16
CA ARG A 36 -3.24 -2.86 -4.21
C ARG A 36 -3.51 -2.46 -2.75
N ARG A 37 -4.41 -1.51 -2.48
CA ARG A 37 -4.56 -0.87 -1.16
C ARG A 37 -5.98 -0.80 -0.63
N ALA A 38 -6.97 -1.03 -1.45
CA ALA A 38 -8.39 -1.01 -1.12
C ALA A 38 -9.05 -2.36 -1.41
N ASN A 39 -10.24 -2.59 -0.84
CA ASN A 39 -11.05 -3.72 -1.30
C ASN A 39 -11.49 -3.49 -2.75
N PRO A 40 -11.61 -4.55 -3.57
CA PRO A 40 -12.05 -4.41 -4.95
C PRO A 40 -13.35 -3.59 -5.11
N ASP A 41 -14.31 -3.79 -4.21
CA ASP A 41 -15.60 -3.10 -4.22
C ASP A 41 -15.49 -1.59 -3.93
N ASP A 42 -14.41 -1.15 -3.28
CA ASP A 42 -14.21 0.25 -2.88
C ASP A 42 -13.35 1.03 -3.89
N VAL A 43 -12.72 0.36 -4.86
CA VAL A 43 -11.73 0.97 -5.76
C VAL A 43 -12.32 2.12 -6.57
N ASP A 44 -13.49 1.90 -7.18
CA ASP A 44 -14.13 2.88 -8.05
C ASP A 44 -14.60 4.11 -7.27
N ASP A 45 -15.15 3.91 -6.08
CA ASP A 45 -15.55 4.99 -5.19
C ASP A 45 -14.33 5.82 -4.74
N MET A 46 -13.22 5.15 -4.39
CA MET A 46 -11.99 5.81 -4.01
C MET A 46 -11.35 6.58 -5.17
N ALA A 47 -11.43 6.05 -6.41
CA ALA A 47 -10.97 6.74 -7.60
C ALA A 47 -11.80 8.00 -7.87
N ALA A 48 -13.14 7.89 -7.79
CA ALA A 48 -14.05 9.01 -7.97
C ALA A 48 -13.84 10.11 -6.90
N GLU A 49 -13.66 9.73 -5.62
CA GLU A 49 -13.34 10.66 -4.55
C GLU A 49 -12.01 11.37 -4.81
N THR A 50 -10.98 10.62 -5.20
CA THR A 50 -9.65 11.16 -5.52
C THR A 50 -9.72 12.18 -6.65
N LEU A 51 -10.37 11.84 -7.77
CA LEU A 51 -10.55 12.75 -8.91
C LEU A 51 -11.39 13.98 -8.55
N THR A 52 -12.40 13.82 -7.69
CA THR A 52 -13.20 14.94 -7.19
C THR A 52 -12.34 15.94 -6.40
N VAL A 53 -11.43 15.44 -5.55
CA VAL A 53 -10.51 16.30 -4.81
C VAL A 53 -9.51 16.95 -5.76
N MET A 54 -8.99 16.22 -6.75
CA MET A 54 -8.11 16.76 -7.78
C MET A 54 -8.77 17.89 -8.57
N TRP A 55 -10.03 17.70 -8.98
CA TRP A 55 -10.82 18.73 -9.66
C TRP A 55 -10.93 20.02 -8.83
N ARG A 56 -11.30 19.88 -7.56
CA ARG A 56 -11.43 21.02 -6.64
C ARG A 56 -10.11 21.77 -6.39
N ARG A 57 -9.00 21.12 -6.64
CA ARG A 57 -7.65 21.63 -6.40
C ARG A 57 -6.82 21.67 -7.69
N LEU A 58 -7.49 21.82 -8.83
CA LEU A 58 -6.86 21.77 -10.13
C LEU A 58 -5.70 22.76 -10.28
N ASP A 59 -5.88 23.97 -9.74
CA ASP A 59 -4.86 25.03 -9.82
C ASP A 59 -3.64 24.77 -8.91
N ASP A 60 -3.80 23.92 -7.91
CA ASP A 60 -2.70 23.52 -7.01
C ASP A 60 -1.83 22.41 -7.61
N ILE A 61 -2.28 21.74 -8.69
CA ILE A 61 -1.56 20.61 -9.27
C ILE A 61 -0.33 21.13 -10.04
N PRO A 62 0.91 20.82 -9.58
CA PRO A 62 2.10 21.27 -10.29
C PRO A 62 2.27 20.46 -11.59
N ALA A 63 2.71 21.13 -12.66
CA ALA A 63 2.98 20.46 -13.91
C ALA A 63 4.16 19.48 -13.80
N GLY A 64 4.04 18.31 -14.42
CA GLY A 64 5.07 17.27 -14.48
C GLY A 64 5.15 16.36 -13.25
N VAL A 65 4.26 16.54 -12.25
CA VAL A 65 4.15 15.68 -11.06
C VAL A 65 2.70 15.30 -10.74
N GLU A 66 1.84 15.27 -11.75
CA GLU A 66 0.42 15.00 -11.63
C GLU A 66 0.15 13.63 -11.00
N ILE A 67 0.88 12.58 -11.40
CA ILE A 67 0.74 11.21 -10.87
C ILE A 67 1.17 11.14 -9.39
N PRO A 68 2.38 11.57 -8.98
CA PRO A 68 2.75 11.61 -7.57
C PRO A 68 1.79 12.44 -6.71
N TRP A 69 1.30 13.57 -7.26
CA TRP A 69 0.35 14.41 -6.57
C TRP A 69 -1.02 13.70 -6.41
N CYS A 70 -1.49 13.00 -7.44
CA CYS A 70 -2.67 12.14 -7.40
C CYS A 70 -2.54 11.09 -6.28
N TYR A 71 -1.39 10.42 -6.17
CA TYR A 71 -1.14 9.45 -5.09
C TYR A 71 -1.17 10.08 -3.70
N SER A 72 -0.72 11.34 -3.54
CA SER A 72 -0.84 12.04 -2.26
C SER A 72 -2.30 12.22 -1.85
N ILE A 73 -3.19 12.51 -2.80
CA ILE A 73 -4.64 12.63 -2.55
C ILE A 73 -5.26 11.25 -2.29
N ALA A 74 -5.00 10.26 -3.16
CA ALA A 74 -5.51 8.91 -3.00
C ALA A 74 -5.16 8.30 -1.64
N ARG A 75 -3.93 8.52 -1.16
CA ARG A 75 -3.48 8.10 0.17
C ARG A 75 -4.32 8.72 1.29
N ARG A 76 -4.67 10.00 1.17
CA ARG A 76 -5.53 10.70 2.15
C ARG A 76 -6.96 10.17 2.11
N CYS A 77 -7.53 9.93 0.92
CA CYS A 77 -8.84 9.31 0.74
C CYS A 77 -8.87 7.90 1.36
N LEU A 78 -7.88 7.04 1.08
CA LEU A 78 -7.73 5.73 1.69
C LEU A 78 -7.65 5.78 3.22
N ALA A 79 -6.88 6.71 3.78
CA ALA A 79 -6.77 6.88 5.22
C ALA A 79 -8.10 7.32 5.85
N ASN A 80 -8.86 8.19 5.19
CA ASN A 80 -10.19 8.62 5.62
C ASN A 80 -11.19 7.46 5.57
N HIS A 81 -11.20 6.72 4.47
CA HIS A 81 -12.04 5.54 4.27
C HIS A 81 -11.80 4.48 5.36
N ARG A 82 -10.55 4.10 5.61
CA ARG A 82 -10.17 3.16 6.68
C ARG A 82 -10.64 3.63 8.06
N ARG A 83 -10.48 4.91 8.37
CA ARG A 83 -10.98 5.51 9.62
C ARG A 83 -12.51 5.46 9.70
N GLY A 84 -13.21 5.70 8.59
CA GLY A 84 -14.67 5.61 8.49
C GLY A 84 -15.17 4.19 8.76
N HIS A 85 -14.55 3.19 8.13
CA HIS A 85 -14.87 1.78 8.33
C HIS A 85 -14.59 1.33 9.77
N ALA A 86 -13.46 1.72 10.36
CA ALA A 86 -13.14 1.41 11.75
C ALA A 86 -14.20 1.98 12.72
N ARG A 87 -14.61 3.25 12.53
CA ARG A 87 -15.66 3.86 13.34
C ARG A 87 -17.00 3.16 13.20
N ARG A 88 -17.39 2.80 11.96
CA ARG A 88 -18.65 2.09 11.69
C ARG A 88 -18.64 0.71 12.33
N ARG A 89 -17.54 -0.04 12.21
CA ARG A 89 -17.36 -1.35 12.86
C ARG A 89 -17.49 -1.24 14.39
N ASN A 90 -16.76 -0.34 15.02
CA ASN A 90 -16.82 -0.13 16.47
C ASN A 90 -18.24 0.25 16.94
N LEU A 91 -19.00 0.99 16.11
CA LEU A 91 -20.40 1.33 16.41
C LEU A 91 -21.29 0.08 16.35
N ILE A 92 -21.14 -0.74 15.31
CA ILE A 92 -21.90 -1.99 15.16
C ILE A 92 -21.59 -2.95 16.31
N GLU A 93 -20.31 -3.14 16.65
CA GLU A 93 -19.86 -3.96 17.79
C GLU A 93 -20.52 -3.51 19.11
N ARG A 94 -20.59 -2.20 19.33
CA ARG A 94 -21.24 -1.63 20.52
C ARG A 94 -22.75 -1.83 20.56
N ILE A 95 -23.43 -1.86 19.40
CA ILE A 95 -24.87 -2.03 19.30
C ILE A 95 -25.26 -3.52 19.37
N THR A 96 -24.48 -4.39 18.72
CA THR A 96 -24.81 -5.81 18.60
C THR A 96 -24.20 -6.69 19.69
N GLY A 97 -23.24 -6.19 20.44
CA GLY A 97 -22.48 -6.98 21.42
C GLY A 97 -21.69 -8.16 20.80
N ARG A 98 -21.62 -8.24 19.46
CA ARG A 98 -20.91 -9.28 18.72
C ARG A 98 -19.58 -8.74 18.25
N ASN A 99 -18.55 -9.39 18.72
CA ASN A 99 -17.17 -9.19 18.23
C ASN A 99 -17.04 -10.04 16.94
N ASP A 100 -17.62 -9.60 15.83
CA ASP A 100 -17.50 -10.28 14.54
C ASP A 100 -16.13 -9.97 13.94
N ALA A 101 -15.12 -10.71 14.40
CA ALA A 101 -13.74 -10.62 13.93
C ALA A 101 -13.58 -10.98 12.43
N THR A 102 -14.65 -11.38 11.77
CA THR A 102 -14.69 -11.77 10.35
C THR A 102 -15.05 -10.64 9.39
N MET A 103 -15.46 -9.47 9.89
CA MET A 103 -15.74 -8.32 9.00
C MET A 103 -14.43 -7.67 8.55
N THR A 104 -14.02 -8.10 7.42
CA THR A 104 -13.09 -7.49 6.44
C THR A 104 -12.10 -6.49 7.03
N ARG A 105 -11.01 -7.02 7.55
CA ARG A 105 -9.75 -6.27 7.69
C ARG A 105 -9.46 -5.67 6.32
N ALA A 106 -9.22 -4.35 6.25
CA ALA A 106 -8.73 -3.72 5.02
C ALA A 106 -7.59 -4.58 4.46
N PRO A 107 -7.56 -4.84 3.13
CA PRO A 107 -6.50 -5.67 2.57
C PRO A 107 -5.17 -5.12 3.03
N ASP A 108 -4.35 -5.99 3.59
CA ASP A 108 -2.95 -5.67 3.81
C ASP A 108 -2.36 -5.42 2.42
N PRO A 109 -1.69 -4.29 2.15
CA PRO A 109 -1.01 -4.08 0.87
C PRO A 109 -0.11 -5.25 0.46
N ALA A 110 0.36 -6.04 1.42
CA ALA A 110 1.09 -7.28 1.17
C ALA A 110 0.21 -8.41 0.63
N SER A 111 -1.11 -8.43 0.90
CA SER A 111 -2.00 -9.53 0.48
C SER A 111 -2.50 -9.42 -0.97
N THR A 112 -2.29 -8.27 -1.62
CA THR A 112 -2.68 -8.02 -3.02
C THR A 112 -1.52 -8.15 -4.00
N ILE A 113 -0.36 -8.62 -3.54
CA ILE A 113 0.79 -8.93 -4.39
C ILE A 113 0.57 -10.36 -4.90
N ASP A 114 -0.30 -10.50 -5.90
CA ASP A 114 -0.55 -11.74 -6.62
C ASP A 114 0.76 -12.18 -7.31
N ASP A 115 1.12 -13.45 -7.22
CA ASP A 115 2.31 -14.08 -7.83
C ASP A 115 3.67 -13.76 -7.18
N THR A 116 3.72 -13.29 -5.96
CA THR A 116 4.99 -12.96 -5.29
C THR A 116 5.44 -14.10 -4.39
N ASP A 117 6.76 -14.32 -4.36
CA ASP A 117 7.44 -15.25 -3.45
C ASP A 117 6.89 -15.12 -2.00
N PRO A 118 6.42 -16.21 -1.39
CA PRO A 118 5.93 -16.21 -0.01
C PRO A 118 6.91 -15.59 0.99
N ALA A 119 8.21 -15.73 0.76
CA ALA A 119 9.24 -15.13 1.60
C ALA A 119 9.20 -13.59 1.52
N LEU A 120 9.02 -13.03 0.32
CA LEU A 120 8.86 -11.58 0.15
C LEU A 120 7.58 -11.08 0.82
N HIS A 121 6.49 -11.83 0.76
CA HIS A 121 5.23 -11.50 1.45
C HIS A 121 5.42 -11.40 2.96
N LEU A 122 6.06 -12.40 3.55
CA LEU A 122 6.36 -12.43 4.98
C LEU A 122 7.31 -11.29 5.38
N ALA A 123 8.35 -11.04 4.60
CA ALA A 123 9.29 -9.95 4.85
C ALA A 123 8.62 -8.58 4.78
N LEU A 124 7.75 -8.33 3.80
CA LEU A 124 6.97 -7.11 3.69
C LEU A 124 5.97 -6.95 4.85
N ALA A 125 5.36 -8.04 5.32
CA ALA A 125 4.43 -8.00 6.45
C ALA A 125 5.12 -7.59 7.77
N GLN A 126 6.42 -7.84 7.91
CA GLN A 126 7.20 -7.46 9.09
C GLN A 126 7.63 -5.98 9.08
N LEU A 127 7.54 -5.30 7.94
CA LEU A 127 7.85 -3.87 7.85
C LEU A 127 6.74 -3.01 8.47
N SER A 128 7.11 -1.81 8.93
CA SER A 128 6.13 -0.79 9.28
C SER A 128 5.27 -0.43 8.06
N ALA A 129 4.04 0.01 8.30
CA ALA A 129 3.15 0.44 7.21
C ALA A 129 3.77 1.56 6.35
N ASP A 130 4.51 2.46 6.99
CA ASP A 130 5.19 3.58 6.31
C ASP A 130 6.38 3.11 5.45
N ASP A 131 7.18 2.14 5.94
CA ASP A 131 8.30 1.60 5.17
C ASP A 131 7.79 0.76 3.99
N ARG A 132 6.72 0.01 4.20
CA ARG A 132 6.05 -0.76 3.15
C ARG A 132 5.50 0.15 2.06
N GLU A 133 4.77 1.21 2.43
CA GLU A 133 4.25 2.19 1.48
C GLU A 133 5.38 2.84 0.66
N LEU A 134 6.48 3.22 1.34
CA LEU A 134 7.63 3.80 0.69
C LEU A 134 8.28 2.86 -0.34
N LEU A 135 8.44 1.59 0.01
CA LEU A 135 8.97 0.57 -0.90
C LEU A 135 8.02 0.28 -2.05
N THR A 136 6.72 0.27 -1.79
CA THR A 136 5.69 0.07 -2.82
C THR A 136 5.69 1.20 -3.84
N LEU A 137 5.75 2.45 -3.40
CA LEU A 137 5.86 3.62 -4.29
C LEU A 137 7.12 3.55 -5.16
N TRP A 138 8.24 3.10 -4.59
CA TRP A 138 9.50 2.99 -5.31
C TRP A 138 9.50 1.80 -6.30
N ALA A 139 9.08 0.62 -5.87
CA ALA A 139 9.24 -0.62 -6.64
C ALA A 139 8.10 -0.88 -7.62
N TRP A 140 6.85 -0.65 -7.21
CA TRP A 140 5.67 -0.95 -8.04
C TRP A 140 5.16 0.25 -8.83
N GLU A 141 5.15 1.44 -8.21
CA GLU A 141 4.76 2.65 -8.91
C GLU A 141 5.94 3.29 -9.66
N GLN A 142 7.16 2.76 -9.48
CA GLN A 142 8.42 3.18 -10.15
C GLN A 142 8.73 4.68 -9.97
N LEU A 143 8.32 5.25 -8.85
CA LEU A 143 8.56 6.65 -8.58
C LEU A 143 10.02 6.90 -8.19
N SER A 144 10.58 8.00 -8.69
CA SER A 144 11.84 8.56 -8.23
C SER A 144 11.72 9.07 -6.79
N VAL A 145 12.86 9.27 -6.12
CA VAL A 145 12.89 9.83 -4.75
C VAL A 145 12.20 11.19 -4.66
N THR A 146 12.32 12.00 -5.72
CA THR A 146 11.67 13.32 -5.79
C THR A 146 10.15 13.20 -5.91
N GLU A 147 9.68 12.30 -6.73
CA GLU A 147 8.24 12.04 -6.90
C GLU A 147 7.63 11.41 -5.64
N ILE A 148 8.35 10.50 -4.98
CA ILE A 148 7.93 9.95 -3.68
C ILE A 148 7.82 11.06 -2.64
N ALA A 149 8.72 12.04 -2.65
CA ALA A 149 8.66 13.19 -1.75
C ALA A 149 7.35 13.98 -1.95
N VAL A 150 6.91 14.16 -3.19
CA VAL A 150 5.59 14.75 -3.51
C VAL A 150 4.44 13.86 -3.01
N ALA A 151 4.48 12.57 -3.33
CA ALA A 151 3.42 11.63 -2.95
C ALA A 151 3.24 11.48 -1.43
N LEU A 152 4.33 11.61 -0.67
CA LEU A 152 4.33 11.48 0.80
C LEU A 152 4.27 12.82 1.55
N ASP A 153 4.27 13.95 0.83
CA ASP A 153 4.35 15.29 1.42
C ASP A 153 5.55 15.41 2.38
N ALA A 154 6.73 15.02 1.89
CA ALA A 154 7.97 14.94 2.65
C ALA A 154 9.14 15.56 1.90
N THR A 155 10.26 15.81 2.59
CA THR A 155 11.46 16.30 1.90
C THR A 155 12.20 15.17 1.19
N VAL A 156 12.85 15.48 0.07
CA VAL A 156 13.66 14.53 -0.72
C VAL A 156 14.71 13.84 0.15
N ASN A 157 15.36 14.58 1.04
CA ASN A 157 16.35 14.02 1.96
C ASN A 157 15.73 13.00 2.94
N THR A 158 14.56 13.32 3.51
CA THR A 158 13.81 12.40 4.38
C THR A 158 13.48 11.11 3.66
N VAL A 159 12.95 11.21 2.43
CA VAL A 159 12.58 10.04 1.60
C VAL A 159 13.83 9.21 1.29
N SER A 160 14.93 9.84 0.86
CA SER A 160 16.18 9.15 0.52
C SER A 160 16.73 8.33 1.69
N VAL A 161 16.80 8.92 2.89
CA VAL A 161 17.27 8.23 4.09
C VAL A 161 16.34 7.11 4.52
N ARG A 162 15.01 7.35 4.50
CA ARG A 162 14.01 6.34 4.88
C ARG A 162 13.99 5.18 3.89
N LEU A 163 14.06 5.44 2.58
CA LEU A 163 14.08 4.43 1.53
C LEU A 163 15.29 3.49 1.69
N ARG A 164 16.47 4.07 1.93
CA ARG A 164 17.66 3.27 2.20
C ARG A 164 17.47 2.35 3.41
N ARG A 165 16.94 2.87 4.50
CA ARG A 165 16.70 2.09 5.74
C ARG A 165 15.62 1.02 5.54
N ALA A 166 14.54 1.35 4.82
CA ALA A 166 13.47 0.40 4.52
C ALA A 166 13.98 -0.77 3.67
N ARG A 167 14.82 -0.50 2.65
CA ARG A 167 15.45 -1.53 1.84
C ARG A 167 16.38 -2.44 2.67
N GLN A 168 17.18 -1.86 3.57
CA GLN A 168 18.04 -2.63 4.47
C GLN A 168 17.23 -3.55 5.40
N ARG A 169 16.09 -3.06 5.95
CA ARG A 169 15.20 -3.90 6.76
C ARG A 169 14.56 -5.01 5.95
N LEU A 170 14.11 -4.71 4.73
CA LEU A 170 13.53 -5.73 3.85
C LEU A 170 14.53 -6.86 3.58
N VAL A 171 15.77 -6.52 3.24
CA VAL A 171 16.84 -7.52 3.02
C VAL A 171 17.06 -8.35 4.28
N ALA A 172 17.19 -7.73 5.46
CA ALA A 172 17.36 -8.45 6.71
C ALA A 172 16.20 -9.41 7.02
N HIS A 173 14.97 -9.03 6.70
CA HIS A 173 13.80 -9.91 6.87
C HIS A 173 13.77 -11.05 5.84
N LEU A 174 14.24 -10.83 4.61
CA LEU A 174 14.36 -11.87 3.58
C LEU A 174 15.44 -12.90 3.97
N ASP A 175 16.60 -12.45 4.45
CA ASP A 175 17.67 -13.33 4.90
C ASP A 175 17.21 -14.20 6.08
N GLY A 176 16.50 -13.61 7.05
CA GLY A 176 15.93 -14.35 8.18
C GLY A 176 14.78 -15.30 7.79
N ALA A 177 14.02 -15.00 6.77
CA ALA A 177 12.95 -15.87 6.26
C ALA A 177 13.52 -17.09 5.50
N THR A 178 14.60 -16.91 4.76
CA THR A 178 15.32 -18.01 4.04
C THR A 178 15.96 -18.97 5.02
N ASP A 179 16.55 -18.49 6.12
CA ASP A 179 17.13 -19.35 7.16
C ASP A 179 16.05 -20.19 7.87
N THR A 180 14.89 -19.62 8.13
CA THR A 180 13.76 -20.35 8.75
C THR A 180 13.18 -21.40 7.81
N ALA A 181 13.07 -21.13 6.51
CA ALA A 181 12.57 -22.06 5.51
C ALA A 181 13.54 -23.24 5.30
N CYS A 182 14.86 -23.00 5.37
CA CYS A 182 15.88 -24.03 5.25
C CYS A 182 15.89 -24.97 6.48
N HIS A 183 15.52 -24.45 7.66
CA HIS A 183 15.50 -25.24 8.90
C HIS A 183 14.25 -26.15 9.01
N ILE A 184 13.16 -25.81 8.34
CA ILE A 184 11.93 -26.64 8.29
C ILE A 184 12.05 -27.76 7.25
N ALA A 185 12.93 -27.62 6.27
CA ALA A 185 13.13 -28.59 5.18
C ALA A 185 14.18 -29.68 5.47
N ALA A 186 14.81 -29.70 6.65
CA ALA A 186 15.72 -30.75 7.03
C ALA A 186 14.94 -32.03 7.40
N PRO A 187 15.06 -33.16 6.65
CA PRO A 187 14.38 -34.40 7.03
C PRO A 187 14.96 -34.92 8.33
N ALA A 188 14.06 -35.26 9.26
CA ALA A 188 14.42 -35.96 10.49
C ALA A 188 15.26 -37.21 10.17
N GLY A 189 16.50 -37.21 10.65
CA GLY A 189 17.45 -38.27 10.43
C GLY A 189 16.87 -39.63 10.82
N HIS A 190 16.88 -40.54 9.86
CA HIS A 190 16.57 -41.94 10.04
C HIS A 190 17.62 -42.53 11.01
N LYS A 191 17.19 -42.88 12.23
CA LYS A 191 18.00 -43.67 13.16
C LYS A 191 18.07 -45.08 12.61
N ASP A 192 19.20 -45.43 12.09
CA ASP A 192 19.57 -46.81 11.75
C ASP A 192 19.82 -47.56 13.07
N ASP A 193 18.84 -48.37 13.48
CA ASP A 193 18.98 -49.32 14.58
C ASP A 193 19.76 -50.55 14.07
N GLY A 194 21.07 -50.48 14.14
CA GLY A 194 21.99 -51.62 13.92
C GLY A 194 21.76 -52.71 14.96
N ARG A 195 20.86 -53.66 14.66
CA ARG A 195 20.70 -54.89 15.46
C ARG A 195 21.64 -55.95 14.95
N THR A 196 22.80 -56.05 15.59
CA THR A 196 23.75 -57.15 15.47
C THR A 196 23.07 -58.43 16.02
N GLN A 197 22.80 -59.40 15.15
CA GLN A 197 22.48 -60.76 15.59
C GLN A 197 23.79 -61.54 15.71
N GLU A 198 24.17 -61.82 16.95
CA GLU A 198 25.12 -62.92 17.28
C GLU A 198 24.45 -64.26 17.09
N THR A 199 25.05 -65.09 16.28
CA THR A 199 24.71 -66.53 16.19
C THR A 199 25.67 -67.33 17.05
N PRO A 200 25.19 -68.11 18.03
CA PRO A 200 26.04 -69.14 18.63
C PRO A 200 25.95 -70.46 17.80
N ARG A 201 27.00 -71.04 17.61
CA ARG A 201 27.40 -72.33 17.20
C ARG A 201 26.40 -73.46 17.34
#